data_6d2c9d0d93b414b2f0e3571a583ed880
#
_entry.id   6d2c9d0d93b414b2f0e3571a583ed880
#
_cell.length_a   1.000
_cell.length_b   1.000
_cell.length_c   1.000
_cell.angle_alpha   90.00
_cell.angle_beta   90.00
_cell.angle_gamma   90.00
#
_symmetry.space_group_name_H-M   'P 1'
#
loop_
_entity.id
_entity.type
_entity.pdbx_description
1 polymer ?
#
loop_
_entity_poly.entity_id
_entity_poly.type
_entity_poly.pdbx_seq_one_letter_code
_entity_poly.pdbx_strand_id
1 'polypeptide(L)'
;VHPGADDNASGTSGLLEIAQKLAANKSRLKRSVLLIGFDAEEKGLLGSKYFVDNPTVELGKITTMINMDMIGRMKDSSATVGGVGTSPLFEPLIDSLKLGRSFNLSTSSQGFGPSDHAAFYSKNIPVLFFFSGFHNEYHTPEDTWKYINLQGTTDIVNLVYDVAHHLARTPFRPTFTESGPKQSQSSMGRSFRVTLGI
;
A
#
# COMPACT_ATOMS: atom_id res chain seq x y z
N VAL A 1 13.07 -21.04 5.33
CA VAL A 1 12.21 -20.43 4.29
C VAL A 1 10.95 -19.95 4.99
N HIS A 2 10.62 -18.67 4.79
CA HIS A 2 9.38 -18.09 5.27
C HIS A 2 8.38 -18.11 4.11
N PRO A 3 7.19 -18.70 4.27
CA PRO A 3 6.19 -18.75 3.20
C PRO A 3 5.67 -17.36 2.80
N GLY A 4 5.54 -16.42 3.77
CA GLY A 4 5.08 -15.06 3.52
C GLY A 4 3.68 -15.00 2.93
N ALA A 5 2.75 -15.80 3.47
CA ALA A 5 1.41 -15.90 2.89
C ALA A 5 0.61 -14.60 3.04
N ASP A 6 0.74 -13.93 4.17
CA ASP A 6 0.19 -12.58 4.35
C ASP A 6 1.21 -11.52 3.96
N ASP A 7 2.48 -11.70 4.33
CA ASP A 7 3.58 -10.78 4.08
C ASP A 7 4.54 -11.31 2.98
N ASN A 8 4.30 -11.01 1.66
CA ASN A 8 3.18 -10.26 1.12
C ASN A 8 2.56 -10.97 -0.09
N ALA A 9 2.32 -12.31 0.00
CA ALA A 9 1.62 -13.01 -1.06
C ALA A 9 0.13 -12.60 -1.13
N SER A 10 -0.46 -12.15 -0.01
CA SER A 10 -1.82 -11.62 0.02
C SER A 10 -1.98 -10.38 -0.86
N GLY A 11 -1.07 -9.40 -0.73
CA GLY A 11 -1.05 -8.19 -1.57
C GLY A 11 -0.77 -8.51 -3.03
N THR A 12 0.16 -9.43 -3.30
CA THR A 12 0.50 -9.87 -4.66
C THR A 12 -0.70 -10.55 -5.34
N SER A 13 -1.41 -11.42 -4.62
CA SER A 13 -2.62 -12.07 -5.14
C SER A 13 -3.72 -11.03 -5.42
N GLY A 14 -3.91 -10.08 -4.50
CA GLY A 14 -4.85 -8.98 -4.69
C GLY A 14 -4.51 -8.12 -5.93
N LEU A 15 -3.21 -7.87 -6.17
CA LEU A 15 -2.76 -7.15 -7.36
C LEU A 15 -3.17 -7.87 -8.65
N LEU A 16 -3.04 -9.21 -8.71
CA LEU A 16 -3.42 -10.00 -9.87
C LEU A 16 -4.93 -9.97 -10.12
N GLU A 17 -5.74 -10.09 -9.09
CA GLU A 17 -7.21 -10.01 -9.18
C GLU A 17 -7.67 -8.61 -9.65
N ILE A 18 -7.06 -7.56 -9.12
CA ILE A 18 -7.33 -6.18 -9.55
C ILE A 18 -6.92 -5.99 -11.01
N ALA A 19 -5.78 -6.55 -11.43
CA ALA A 19 -5.31 -6.50 -12.81
C ALA A 19 -6.34 -7.09 -13.80
N GLN A 20 -6.85 -8.28 -13.50
CA GLN A 20 -7.89 -8.93 -14.32
C GLN A 20 -9.15 -8.07 -14.40
N LYS A 21 -9.62 -7.57 -13.28
CA LYS A 21 -10.84 -6.77 -13.21
C LYS A 21 -10.71 -5.42 -13.93
N LEU A 22 -9.55 -4.77 -13.82
CA LEU A 22 -9.25 -3.54 -14.56
C LEU A 22 -9.13 -3.79 -16.06
N ALA A 23 -8.48 -4.90 -16.47
CA ALA A 23 -8.37 -5.28 -17.88
C ALA A 23 -9.74 -5.53 -18.53
N ALA A 24 -10.65 -6.21 -17.81
CA ALA A 24 -12.03 -6.42 -18.27
C ALA A 24 -12.83 -5.11 -18.42
N ASN A 25 -12.45 -4.07 -17.69
CA ASN A 25 -13.12 -2.76 -17.68
C ASN A 25 -12.28 -1.64 -18.35
N LYS A 26 -11.24 -1.98 -19.12
CA LYS A 26 -10.27 -1.03 -19.67
C LYS A 26 -10.88 0.11 -20.48
N SER A 27 -11.98 -0.15 -21.20
CA SER A 27 -12.67 0.88 -22.00
C SER A 27 -13.26 2.03 -21.18
N ARG A 28 -13.41 1.83 -19.87
CA ARG A 28 -13.93 2.85 -18.94
C ARG A 28 -12.83 3.69 -18.31
N LEU A 29 -11.57 3.31 -18.47
CA LEU A 29 -10.43 3.99 -17.85
C LEU A 29 -9.99 5.17 -18.72
N LYS A 30 -9.69 6.29 -18.08
CA LYS A 30 -9.15 7.50 -18.71
C LYS A 30 -7.64 7.67 -18.46
N ARG A 31 -7.07 6.84 -17.57
CA ARG A 31 -5.64 6.79 -17.24
C ARG A 31 -5.14 5.36 -17.34
N SER A 32 -3.89 5.23 -17.70
CA SER A 32 -3.17 3.96 -17.59
C SER A 32 -3.00 3.59 -16.11
N VAL A 33 -3.01 2.30 -15.83
CA VAL A 33 -2.69 1.73 -14.52
C VAL A 33 -1.42 0.92 -14.68
N LEU A 34 -0.41 1.22 -13.89
CA LEU A 34 0.83 0.47 -13.80
C LEU A 34 0.74 -0.46 -12.59
N LEU A 35 0.96 -1.73 -12.81
CA LEU A 35 0.93 -2.77 -11.79
C LEU A 35 2.37 -3.22 -11.54
N ILE A 36 2.83 -3.15 -10.29
CA ILE A 36 4.21 -3.45 -9.94
C ILE A 36 4.24 -4.34 -8.70
N GLY A 37 5.00 -5.45 -8.77
CA GLY A 37 5.47 -6.18 -7.61
C GLY A 37 6.92 -5.76 -7.34
N PHE A 38 7.17 -5.14 -6.19
CA PHE A 38 8.52 -4.74 -5.81
C PHE A 38 9.28 -5.90 -5.17
N ASP A 39 10.58 -5.95 -5.41
CA ASP A 39 11.49 -6.88 -4.77
C ASP A 39 12.20 -6.22 -3.57
N ALA A 40 12.66 -7.05 -2.65
CA ALA A 40 13.53 -6.67 -1.53
C ALA A 40 12.95 -5.54 -0.65
N GLU A 41 11.65 -5.57 -0.38
CA GLU A 41 10.98 -4.69 0.57
C GLU A 41 11.63 -4.81 1.95
N GLU A 42 11.80 -6.03 2.46
CA GLU A 42 12.41 -6.44 3.73
C GLU A 42 13.87 -6.01 3.91
N LYS A 43 14.52 -5.65 2.81
CA LYS A 43 15.90 -5.14 2.80
C LYS A 43 15.96 -3.61 2.85
N GLY A 44 14.85 -2.96 3.18
CA GLY A 44 14.72 -1.52 3.30
C GLY A 44 14.18 -0.86 2.04
N LEU A 45 13.14 -1.45 1.45
CA LEU A 45 12.39 -0.90 0.31
C LEU A 45 13.27 -0.74 -0.94
N LEU A 46 14.18 -1.70 -1.21
CA LEU A 46 15.17 -1.51 -2.28
C LEU A 46 14.53 -1.38 -3.65
N GLY A 47 13.53 -2.23 -3.95
CA GLY A 47 12.85 -2.22 -5.25
C GLY A 47 12.09 -0.92 -5.51
N SER A 48 11.28 -0.47 -4.57
CA SER A 48 10.51 0.77 -4.73
C SER A 48 11.38 2.02 -4.73
N LYS A 49 12.44 2.08 -3.91
CA LYS A 49 13.43 3.15 -3.95
C LYS A 49 14.16 3.20 -5.29
N TYR A 50 14.61 2.03 -5.79
CA TYR A 50 15.24 1.96 -7.10
C TYR A 50 14.31 2.46 -8.20
N PHE A 51 13.02 2.06 -8.17
CA PHE A 51 12.03 2.49 -9.15
C PHE A 51 11.84 4.01 -9.15
N VAL A 52 11.71 4.65 -7.99
CA VAL A 52 11.51 6.11 -7.94
C VAL A 52 12.76 6.91 -8.27
N ASP A 53 13.96 6.30 -8.17
CA ASP A 53 15.22 6.91 -8.57
C ASP A 53 15.57 6.61 -10.04
N ASN A 54 15.07 5.51 -10.60
CA ASN A 54 15.30 5.05 -11.99
C ASN A 54 13.96 4.67 -12.65
N PRO A 55 13.00 5.58 -12.78
CA PRO A 55 11.65 5.23 -13.18
C PRO A 55 11.56 4.83 -14.65
N THR A 56 10.81 3.77 -14.94
CA THR A 56 10.48 3.33 -16.31
C THR A 56 9.40 4.20 -16.97
N VAL A 57 8.71 5.02 -16.18
CA VAL A 57 7.75 6.03 -16.61
C VAL A 57 8.08 7.35 -15.93
N GLU A 58 7.82 8.47 -16.57
CA GLU A 58 8.08 9.79 -15.99
C GLU A 58 7.32 9.97 -14.66
N LEU A 59 8.04 10.17 -13.54
CA LEU A 59 7.43 10.28 -12.21
C LEU A 59 6.35 11.36 -12.14
N GLY A 60 6.56 12.48 -12.81
CA GLY A 60 5.58 13.56 -12.89
C GLY A 60 4.24 13.15 -13.50
N LYS A 61 4.17 12.03 -14.22
CA LYS A 61 2.94 11.46 -14.76
C LYS A 61 2.22 10.50 -13.81
N ILE A 62 2.90 10.00 -12.77
CA ILE A 62 2.27 9.18 -11.73
C ILE A 62 1.39 10.08 -10.88
N THR A 63 0.10 9.77 -10.83
CA THR A 63 -0.89 10.60 -10.11
C THR A 63 -1.11 10.12 -8.69
N THR A 64 -0.95 8.84 -8.44
CA THR A 64 -1.19 8.18 -7.15
C THR A 64 -0.47 6.84 -7.14
N MET A 65 0.06 6.46 -5.98
CA MET A 65 0.51 5.11 -5.71
C MET A 65 -0.43 4.47 -4.69
N ILE A 66 -0.92 3.27 -4.98
CA ILE A 66 -1.76 2.47 -4.09
C ILE A 66 -0.96 1.24 -3.71
N ASN A 67 -0.72 1.06 -2.41
CA ASN A 67 0.02 -0.06 -1.85
C ASN A 67 -0.90 -1.03 -1.10
N MET A 68 -0.68 -2.30 -1.30
CA MET A 68 -1.30 -3.39 -0.55
C MET A 68 -0.20 -4.22 0.09
N ASP A 69 -0.19 -4.25 1.41
CA ASP A 69 0.79 -5.03 2.15
C ASP A 69 0.10 -5.64 3.37
N MET A 70 0.20 -6.98 3.50
CA MET A 70 -0.47 -7.74 4.56
C MET A 70 -1.98 -7.47 4.61
N ILE A 71 -2.70 -7.81 3.55
CA ILE A 71 -4.16 -7.64 3.44
C ILE A 71 -4.95 -8.92 3.71
N GLY A 72 -4.27 -10.01 4.05
CA GLY A 72 -4.85 -11.34 4.16
C GLY A 72 -5.31 -11.75 5.56
N ARG A 73 -5.04 -10.97 6.58
CA ARG A 73 -5.31 -11.36 7.99
C ARG A 73 -6.32 -10.43 8.68
N MET A 74 -7.31 -9.94 7.94
CA MET A 74 -8.37 -9.12 8.51
C MET A 74 -8.98 -9.81 9.75
N LYS A 75 -8.87 -9.13 10.88
CA LYS A 75 -9.39 -9.55 12.18
C LYS A 75 -10.49 -8.58 12.63
N ASP A 76 -11.48 -9.11 13.35
CA ASP A 76 -12.61 -8.33 13.91
C ASP A 76 -13.29 -7.43 12.86
N SER A 77 -13.35 -7.93 11.62
CA SER A 77 -13.89 -7.20 10.47
C SER A 77 -13.32 -5.78 10.36
N SER A 78 -11.99 -5.60 10.54
CA SER A 78 -11.35 -4.30 10.55
C SER A 78 -10.12 -4.26 9.67
N ALA A 79 -9.96 -3.16 8.94
CA ALA A 79 -8.78 -2.86 8.12
C ALA A 79 -8.41 -1.37 8.23
N THR A 80 -7.23 -1.01 7.76
CA THR A 80 -6.70 0.35 7.80
C THR A 80 -6.33 0.85 6.41
N VAL A 81 -6.59 2.14 6.15
CA VAL A 81 -6.07 2.87 5.00
C VAL A 81 -5.21 4.03 5.49
N GLY A 82 -3.91 3.94 5.22
CA GLY A 82 -2.96 5.04 5.44
C GLY A 82 -2.89 5.98 4.24
N GLY A 83 -2.34 7.19 4.46
CA GLY A 83 -2.06 8.15 3.41
C GLY A 83 -3.24 9.01 2.96
N VAL A 84 -4.39 8.94 3.63
CA VAL A 84 -5.58 9.71 3.18
C VAL A 84 -5.34 11.22 3.22
N GLY A 85 -4.41 11.71 4.05
CA GLY A 85 -4.01 13.13 4.09
C GLY A 85 -3.08 13.56 2.95
N THR A 86 -2.57 12.63 2.13
CA THR A 86 -1.61 12.95 1.06
C THR A 86 -2.25 13.57 -0.19
N SER A 87 -3.58 13.63 -0.23
CA SER A 87 -4.34 14.41 -1.20
C SER A 87 -5.72 14.78 -0.66
N PRO A 88 -6.23 16.00 -0.90
CA PRO A 88 -7.58 16.40 -0.48
C PRO A 88 -8.71 15.54 -1.08
N LEU A 89 -8.42 14.79 -2.14
CA LEU A 89 -9.40 13.90 -2.79
C LEU A 89 -9.57 12.56 -2.06
N PHE A 90 -8.62 12.15 -1.21
CA PHE A 90 -8.60 10.77 -0.71
C PHE A 90 -9.60 10.53 0.42
N GLU A 91 -9.64 11.39 1.43
CA GLU A 91 -10.54 11.20 2.55
C GLU A 91 -12.02 11.17 2.12
N PRO A 92 -12.53 12.13 1.31
CA PRO A 92 -13.90 12.05 0.80
C PRO A 92 -14.16 10.82 -0.08
N LEU A 93 -13.18 10.38 -0.87
CA LEU A 93 -13.29 9.18 -1.69
C LEU A 93 -13.44 7.93 -0.81
N ILE A 94 -12.54 7.76 0.16
CA ILE A 94 -12.56 6.61 1.08
C ILE A 94 -13.86 6.63 1.90
N ASP A 95 -14.29 7.77 2.40
CA ASP A 95 -15.54 7.91 3.15
C ASP A 95 -16.77 7.50 2.31
N SER A 96 -16.78 7.87 1.03
CA SER A 96 -17.84 7.44 0.12
C SER A 96 -17.81 5.95 -0.16
N LEU A 97 -16.62 5.36 -0.36
CA LEU A 97 -16.46 3.95 -0.75
C LEU A 97 -16.60 2.98 0.43
N LYS A 98 -16.42 3.43 1.67
CA LYS A 98 -16.63 2.58 2.86
C LYS A 98 -18.12 2.37 3.18
N LEU A 99 -19.01 3.22 2.68
CA LEU A 99 -20.44 3.09 2.93
C LEU A 99 -21.00 1.78 2.38
N GLY A 100 -21.75 1.06 3.22
CA GLY A 100 -22.38 -0.21 2.87
C GLY A 100 -21.42 -1.42 2.81
N ARG A 101 -20.16 -1.28 3.24
CA ARG A 101 -19.25 -2.43 3.39
C ARG A 101 -19.50 -3.15 4.69
N SER A 102 -19.17 -4.45 4.70
CA SER A 102 -19.37 -5.35 5.83
C SER A 102 -18.26 -5.28 6.89
N PHE A 103 -17.27 -4.39 6.73
CA PHE A 103 -16.14 -4.26 7.63
C PHE A 103 -15.87 -2.80 8.01
N ASN A 104 -15.22 -2.61 9.15
CA ASN A 104 -14.80 -1.31 9.64
C ASN A 104 -13.48 -0.88 8.96
N LEU A 105 -13.44 0.35 8.46
CA LEU A 105 -12.27 0.91 7.84
C LEU A 105 -11.78 2.11 8.65
N SER A 106 -10.62 1.95 9.29
CA SER A 106 -9.90 3.04 9.95
C SER A 106 -9.03 3.77 8.95
N THR A 107 -8.87 5.08 9.10
CA THR A 107 -8.03 5.90 8.24
C THR A 107 -6.88 6.54 9.01
N SER A 108 -5.74 6.74 8.34
CA SER A 108 -4.62 7.52 8.84
C SER A 108 -4.20 8.53 7.79
N SER A 109 -3.99 9.77 8.20
CA SER A 109 -3.56 10.84 7.29
C SER A 109 -2.12 10.69 6.81
N GLN A 110 -1.25 10.02 7.60
CA GLN A 110 0.19 9.97 7.35
C GLN A 110 0.55 9.25 6.04
N GLY A 111 1.37 9.90 5.22
CA GLY A 111 1.85 9.36 3.96
C GLY A 111 3.12 8.54 4.07
N PHE A 112 3.89 8.68 5.14
CA PHE A 112 5.06 7.86 5.39
C PHE A 112 4.70 6.66 6.26
N GLY A 113 5.22 5.48 5.90
CA GLY A 113 4.98 4.24 6.63
C GLY A 113 6.02 3.17 6.31
N PRO A 114 5.90 2.00 6.91
CA PRO A 114 6.91 0.93 6.84
C PRO A 114 6.70 0.02 5.64
N SER A 115 6.36 0.54 4.46
CA SER A 115 6.19 -0.25 3.23
C SER A 115 6.47 0.62 2.00
N ASP A 116 6.41 0.04 0.79
CA ASP A 116 6.85 0.61 -0.49
C ASP A 116 6.24 1.96 -0.86
N HIS A 117 5.05 2.29 -0.32
CA HIS A 117 4.42 3.61 -0.53
C HIS A 117 5.28 4.77 -0.01
N ALA A 118 6.13 4.52 0.99
CA ALA A 118 7.03 5.53 1.56
C ALA A 118 8.01 6.09 0.51
N ALA A 119 8.49 5.26 -0.40
CA ALA A 119 9.39 5.70 -1.49
C ALA A 119 8.71 6.72 -2.41
N PHE A 120 7.45 6.49 -2.76
CA PHE A 120 6.65 7.40 -3.59
C PHE A 120 6.25 8.67 -2.86
N TYR A 121 5.85 8.55 -1.60
CA TYR A 121 5.54 9.72 -0.77
C TYR A 121 6.73 10.66 -0.64
N SER A 122 7.96 10.13 -0.50
CA SER A 122 9.18 10.93 -0.45
C SER A 122 9.42 11.76 -1.72
N LYS A 123 8.85 11.33 -2.86
CA LYS A 123 8.90 12.03 -4.16
C LYS A 123 7.67 12.91 -4.42
N ASN A 124 6.90 13.25 -3.41
CA ASN A 124 5.68 14.06 -3.51
C ASN A 124 4.58 13.44 -4.39
N ILE A 125 4.48 12.13 -4.42
CA ILE A 125 3.40 11.41 -5.06
C ILE A 125 2.36 11.05 -3.98
N PRO A 126 1.08 11.38 -4.17
CA PRO A 126 0.01 10.98 -3.26
C PRO A 126 -0.06 9.46 -3.12
N VAL A 127 -0.21 8.94 -1.90
CA VAL A 127 -0.20 7.51 -1.63
C VAL A 127 -1.40 7.06 -0.81
N LEU A 128 -1.84 5.84 -1.04
CA LEU A 128 -2.77 5.11 -0.18
C LEU A 128 -2.16 3.76 0.18
N PHE A 129 -2.26 3.37 1.44
CA PHE A 129 -1.69 2.15 1.97
C PHE A 129 -2.76 1.32 2.66
N PHE A 130 -3.06 0.13 2.13
CA PHE A 130 -4.05 -0.80 2.65
C PHE A 130 -3.37 -1.90 3.45
N PHE A 131 -3.87 -2.13 4.67
CA PHE A 131 -3.28 -3.02 5.64
C PHE A 131 -4.37 -3.67 6.51
N SER A 132 -4.26 -4.97 6.79
CA SER A 132 -5.22 -5.69 7.62
C SER A 132 -4.81 -5.83 9.09
N GLY A 133 -3.60 -5.40 9.45
CA GLY A 133 -3.07 -5.46 10.81
C GLY A 133 -1.97 -6.49 10.99
N PHE A 134 -1.21 -6.35 12.08
CA PHE A 134 -0.18 -7.32 12.46
C PHE A 134 -0.79 -8.56 13.10
N HIS A 135 -0.07 -9.68 12.98
CA HIS A 135 -0.42 -10.95 13.59
C HIS A 135 0.84 -11.65 14.15
N ASN A 136 0.67 -12.67 14.99
CA ASN A 136 1.77 -13.31 15.70
C ASN A 136 2.73 -14.06 14.78
N GLU A 137 2.25 -14.50 13.60
CA GLU A 137 3.03 -15.22 12.62
C GLU A 137 3.83 -14.31 11.68
N TYR A 138 3.70 -12.97 11.81
CA TYR A 138 4.47 -12.00 11.04
C TYR A 138 5.97 -12.23 11.16
N HIS A 139 6.68 -12.27 10.01
CA HIS A 139 8.11 -12.56 9.90
C HIS A 139 8.54 -13.92 10.48
N THR A 140 7.64 -14.90 10.53
CA THR A 140 7.94 -16.26 10.99
C THR A 140 7.65 -17.30 9.91
N PRO A 141 8.20 -18.53 10.03
CA PRO A 141 7.85 -19.63 9.12
C PRO A 141 6.39 -20.08 9.18
N GLU A 142 5.66 -19.64 10.18
CA GLU A 142 4.24 -19.94 10.42
C GLU A 142 3.29 -19.03 9.61
N ASP A 143 3.79 -17.97 8.95
CA ASP A 143 2.96 -17.16 8.04
C ASP A 143 2.59 -17.98 6.81
N THR A 144 1.57 -18.80 6.95
CA THR A 144 1.10 -19.77 5.95
C THR A 144 -0.31 -19.44 5.48
N TRP A 145 -0.65 -19.92 4.28
CA TRP A 145 -1.96 -19.74 3.67
C TRP A 145 -3.15 -20.21 4.54
N LYS A 146 -2.93 -21.12 5.46
CA LYS A 146 -3.97 -21.67 6.37
C LYS A 146 -4.64 -20.62 7.24
N TYR A 147 -3.96 -19.52 7.49
CA TYR A 147 -4.45 -18.43 8.35
C TYR A 147 -5.04 -17.26 7.56
N ILE A 148 -5.01 -17.32 6.23
CA ILE A 148 -5.56 -16.25 5.39
C ILE A 148 -7.09 -16.21 5.53
N ASN A 149 -7.61 -15.03 5.84
CA ASN A 149 -9.03 -14.73 5.83
C ASN A 149 -9.44 -14.37 4.39
N LEU A 150 -9.85 -15.37 3.61
CA LEU A 150 -10.19 -15.18 2.20
C LEU A 150 -11.32 -14.17 1.99
N GLN A 151 -12.34 -14.16 2.86
CA GLN A 151 -13.44 -13.20 2.73
C GLN A 151 -12.94 -11.78 3.02
N GLY A 152 -12.20 -11.58 4.12
CA GLY A 152 -11.63 -10.28 4.45
C GLY A 152 -10.67 -9.77 3.40
N THR A 153 -9.82 -10.66 2.84
CA THR A 153 -8.93 -10.31 1.72
C THR A 153 -9.74 -9.85 0.50
N THR A 154 -10.77 -10.59 0.13
CA THR A 154 -11.66 -10.25 -0.98
C THR A 154 -12.33 -8.89 -0.77
N ASP A 155 -12.77 -8.60 0.44
CA ASP A 155 -13.40 -7.32 0.79
C ASP A 155 -12.44 -6.15 0.65
N ILE A 156 -11.18 -6.30 1.10
CA ILE A 156 -10.14 -5.29 0.92
C ILE A 156 -9.79 -5.12 -0.56
N VAL A 157 -9.58 -6.22 -1.31
CA VAL A 157 -9.26 -6.18 -2.74
C VAL A 157 -10.36 -5.48 -3.55
N ASN A 158 -11.62 -5.73 -3.22
CA ASN A 158 -12.74 -5.02 -3.85
C ASN A 158 -12.73 -3.51 -3.53
N LEU A 159 -12.40 -3.12 -2.29
CA LEU A 159 -12.24 -1.71 -1.95
C LEU A 159 -11.10 -1.06 -2.73
N VAL A 160 -9.93 -1.72 -2.78
CA VAL A 160 -8.77 -1.23 -3.53
C VAL A 160 -9.09 -1.10 -5.03
N TYR A 161 -9.80 -2.09 -5.59
CA TYR A 161 -10.27 -1.99 -6.98
C TYR A 161 -11.17 -0.77 -7.19
N ASP A 162 -12.14 -0.53 -6.31
CA ASP A 162 -13.07 0.60 -6.44
C ASP A 162 -12.33 1.94 -6.35
N VAL A 163 -11.34 2.06 -5.45
CA VAL A 163 -10.45 3.22 -5.37
C VAL A 163 -9.65 3.41 -6.65
N ALA A 164 -8.96 2.37 -7.11
CA ALA A 164 -8.13 2.41 -8.32
C ALA A 164 -8.98 2.74 -9.56
N HIS A 165 -10.13 2.11 -9.70
CA HIS A 165 -11.06 2.33 -10.80
C HIS A 165 -11.64 3.76 -10.78
N HIS A 166 -11.99 4.30 -9.61
CA HIS A 166 -12.44 5.68 -9.47
C HIS A 166 -11.33 6.65 -9.90
N LEU A 167 -10.12 6.50 -9.35
CA LEU A 167 -8.99 7.37 -9.66
C LEU A 167 -8.54 7.28 -11.13
N ALA A 168 -8.66 6.10 -11.74
CA ALA A 168 -8.36 5.93 -13.16
C ALA A 168 -9.41 6.52 -14.11
N ARG A 169 -10.64 6.79 -13.63
CA ARG A 169 -11.74 7.36 -14.42
C ARG A 169 -11.96 8.86 -14.20
N THR A 170 -11.60 9.36 -13.02
CA THR A 170 -11.81 10.78 -12.70
C THR A 170 -10.96 11.68 -13.60
N PRO A 171 -11.47 12.82 -14.09
CA PRO A 171 -10.65 13.81 -14.79
C PRO A 171 -9.70 14.57 -13.84
N PHE A 172 -10.02 14.60 -12.55
CA PHE A 172 -9.23 15.33 -11.56
C PHE A 172 -8.00 14.55 -11.17
N ARG A 173 -6.84 15.20 -11.20
CA ARG A 173 -5.60 14.64 -10.69
C ARG A 173 -5.52 14.87 -9.18
N PRO A 174 -5.25 13.85 -8.37
CA PRO A 174 -4.92 14.04 -6.96
C PRO A 174 -3.73 15.00 -6.81
N THR A 175 -3.93 16.07 -6.05
CA THR A 175 -2.87 17.03 -5.72
C THR A 175 -2.14 16.54 -4.48
N PHE A 176 -0.81 16.55 -4.51
CA PHE A 176 -0.02 16.15 -3.35
C PHE A 176 -0.15 17.17 -2.21
N THR A 177 -0.37 16.65 -1.01
CA THR A 177 -0.30 17.38 0.25
C THR A 177 0.65 16.63 1.16
N GLU A 178 1.59 17.35 1.77
CA GLU A 178 2.47 16.74 2.75
C GLU A 178 1.68 16.43 4.03
N SER A 179 1.74 15.17 4.45
CA SER A 179 1.02 14.66 5.62
C SER A 179 1.92 13.72 6.42
N GLY A 180 2.58 14.28 7.41
CA GLY A 180 3.61 13.62 8.21
C GLY A 180 5.02 13.68 7.62
N PRO A 181 6.03 13.14 8.34
CA PRO A 181 7.43 13.20 7.92
C PRO A 181 7.65 12.40 6.62
N LYS A 182 8.67 12.77 5.84
CA LYS A 182 9.07 12.05 4.61
C LYS A 182 10.15 11.00 4.83
N GLN A 183 10.65 10.87 6.06
CA GLN A 183 11.69 9.92 6.45
C GLN A 183 11.43 9.39 7.85
N SER A 184 11.94 8.20 8.15
CA SER A 184 11.90 7.66 9.50
C SER A 184 12.63 8.59 10.47
N GLN A 185 11.99 8.94 11.59
CA GLN A 185 12.62 9.74 12.65
C GLN A 185 13.74 9.00 13.41
N SER A 186 13.96 7.71 13.14
CA SER A 186 14.97 6.89 13.80
C SER A 186 16.43 7.17 13.38
N SER A 187 16.68 8.11 12.47
CA SER A 187 18.05 8.48 12.06
C SER A 187 18.69 9.56 12.94
N MET A 188 18.05 10.06 13.99
CA MET A 188 18.69 10.92 14.97
C MET A 188 19.34 10.09 16.10
N GLY A 189 20.59 9.72 15.88
CA GLY A 189 21.57 9.56 16.96
C GLY A 189 21.46 8.36 17.87
N ARG A 190 21.71 7.15 17.36
CA ARG A 190 22.44 6.13 18.12
C ARG A 190 23.64 5.67 17.30
N SER A 191 24.73 6.36 17.44
CA SER A 191 26.06 5.83 17.12
C SER A 191 26.30 4.63 18.06
N PHE A 192 26.15 3.43 17.55
CA PHE A 192 26.66 2.25 18.25
C PHE A 192 28.19 2.31 18.15
N ARG A 193 28.87 2.71 19.22
CA ARG A 193 30.29 2.41 19.38
C ARG A 193 30.41 0.92 19.65
N VAL A 194 30.84 0.18 18.64
CA VAL A 194 31.32 -1.18 18.83
C VAL A 194 32.68 -1.05 19.50
N THR A 195 32.78 -1.29 20.80
CA THR A 195 34.04 -1.54 21.50
C THR A 195 34.37 -3.01 21.31
N LEU A 196 35.38 -3.31 20.48
CA LEU A 196 36.04 -4.59 20.51
C LEU A 196 36.75 -4.69 21.85
N GLY A 197 36.27 -5.57 22.74
CA GLY A 197 36.99 -5.93 23.98
C GLY A 197 38.24 -6.74 23.60
N ILE A 198 39.39 -6.20 23.91
CA ILE A 198 40.67 -6.90 24.08
C ILE A 198 40.88 -7.11 25.55
#